data_dfa2097dbe1f824a06296a678e99fa2b
#
_entry.id   dfa2097dbe1f824a06296a678e99fa2b
#
_cell.length_a   1.000
_cell.length_b   1.000
_cell.length_c   1.000
_cell.angle_alpha   90.00
_cell.angle_beta   90.00
_cell.angle_gamma   90.00
#
_symmetry.space_group_name_H-M   'P 1'
#
loop_
_entity.id
_entity.type
_entity.pdbx_description
1 polymer ?
#
loop_
_entity_poly.entity_id
_entity_poly.type
_entity_poly.pdbx_seq_one_letter_code
_entity_poly.pdbx_strand_id
1 'polypeptide(L)'
;MEKFIADLVGKFETGTISRRDFCEGVALAAVVCAAGGAEANAAQARGLKMLGVNHISYACPDYRKARDFYSSVLNMEKLKDDGKGRVNLAFGPAPGKGGSFIVARNAAANAPAPARAVIDHVCYTISNWNDGRVNAALKAQGQNPTGRSGSVNVYDPFNVQVQLASAEAENPFI
;
A
#
# COMPACT_ATOMS: atom_id res chain seq x y z
N MET A 1 -14.68 11.88 26.14
CA MET A 1 -14.81 13.32 25.90
C MET A 1 -16.17 13.85 26.33
N GLU A 2 -17.26 13.35 25.81
CA GLU A 2 -18.64 13.77 26.19
C GLU A 2 -18.89 13.75 27.71
N LYS A 3 -18.49 12.69 28.41
CA LYS A 3 -18.58 12.60 29.88
C LYS A 3 -17.83 13.71 30.60
N PHE A 4 -16.65 14.10 30.12
CA PHE A 4 -15.84 15.16 30.72
C PHE A 4 -16.50 16.54 30.55
N ILE A 5 -17.00 16.82 29.35
CA ILE A 5 -17.71 18.08 29.07
C ILE A 5 -19.01 18.14 29.87
N ALA A 6 -19.76 17.06 29.92
CA ALA A 6 -21.01 16.99 30.73
C ALA A 6 -20.73 17.23 32.23
N ASP A 7 -19.68 16.66 32.79
CA ASP A 7 -19.25 16.89 34.19
C ASP A 7 -18.84 18.36 34.41
N LEU A 8 -18.14 18.97 33.47
CA LEU A 8 -17.74 20.37 33.53
C LEU A 8 -18.94 21.33 33.49
N VAL A 9 -19.92 21.05 32.61
CA VAL A 9 -21.20 21.80 32.54
C VAL A 9 -21.96 21.65 33.85
N GLY A 10 -22.13 20.44 34.36
CA GLY A 10 -22.83 20.21 35.60
C GLY A 10 -22.19 20.91 36.82
N LYS A 11 -20.85 20.95 36.90
CA LYS A 11 -20.13 21.70 37.94
C LYS A 11 -20.28 23.21 37.80
N PHE A 12 -20.37 23.73 36.60
CA PHE A 12 -20.59 25.14 36.33
C PHE A 12 -22.04 25.53 36.68
N GLU A 13 -23.03 24.76 36.29
CA GLU A 13 -24.44 25.00 36.57
C GLU A 13 -24.75 24.95 38.07
N THR A 14 -24.04 24.08 38.82
CA THR A 14 -24.17 23.97 40.29
C THR A 14 -23.31 24.99 41.03
N GLY A 15 -22.60 25.88 40.32
CA GLY A 15 -21.74 26.89 40.96
C GLY A 15 -20.50 26.33 41.65
N THR A 16 -20.15 25.07 41.39
CA THR A 16 -18.99 24.39 41.98
C THR A 16 -17.67 24.86 41.40
N ILE A 17 -17.69 25.38 40.15
CA ILE A 17 -16.53 25.98 39.48
C ILE A 17 -16.85 27.38 38.96
N SER A 18 -15.83 28.22 38.89
CA SER A 18 -15.98 29.58 38.38
C SER A 18 -16.10 29.60 36.85
N ARG A 19 -16.58 30.71 36.29
CA ARG A 19 -16.62 30.96 34.86
C ARG A 19 -15.25 30.81 34.19
N ARG A 20 -14.20 31.22 34.89
CA ARG A 20 -12.83 31.13 34.45
C ARG A 20 -12.38 29.67 34.32
N ASP A 21 -12.62 28.87 35.41
CA ASP A 21 -12.25 27.44 35.46
C ASP A 21 -13.02 26.65 34.40
N PHE A 22 -14.29 27.01 34.15
CA PHE A 22 -15.07 26.42 33.07
C PHE A 22 -14.48 26.69 31.70
N CYS A 23 -14.13 27.97 31.39
CA CYS A 23 -13.51 28.37 30.14
C CYS A 23 -12.14 27.71 29.94
N GLU A 24 -11.32 27.65 31.00
CA GLU A 24 -10.02 26.95 30.98
C GLU A 24 -10.18 25.47 30.72
N GLY A 25 -11.15 24.81 31.34
CA GLY A 25 -11.45 23.38 31.13
C GLY A 25 -11.93 23.06 29.71
N VAL A 26 -12.79 23.93 29.13
CA VAL A 26 -13.25 23.80 27.74
C VAL A 26 -12.09 24.04 26.76
N ALA A 27 -11.25 25.06 27.01
CA ALA A 27 -10.08 25.34 26.19
C ALA A 27 -9.08 24.17 26.21
N LEU A 28 -8.84 23.57 27.38
CA LEU A 28 -7.98 22.41 27.54
C LEU A 28 -8.55 21.19 26.79
N ALA A 29 -9.87 20.94 26.88
CA ALA A 29 -10.53 19.88 26.13
C ALA A 29 -10.39 20.10 24.60
N ALA A 30 -10.53 21.33 24.12
CA ALA A 30 -10.36 21.68 22.71
C ALA A 30 -8.91 21.45 22.23
N VAL A 31 -7.91 21.79 23.06
CA VAL A 31 -6.49 21.55 22.76
C VAL A 31 -6.18 20.06 22.70
N VAL A 32 -6.71 19.27 23.63
CA VAL A 32 -6.55 17.80 23.65
C VAL A 32 -7.22 17.17 22.44
N CYS A 33 -8.40 17.66 22.02
CA CYS A 33 -9.06 17.21 20.78
C CYS A 33 -8.25 17.58 19.54
N ALA A 34 -7.70 18.81 19.50
CA ALA A 34 -6.88 19.25 18.37
C ALA A 34 -5.54 18.49 18.31
N ALA A 35 -4.90 18.24 19.47
CA ALA A 35 -3.66 17.47 19.54
C ALA A 35 -3.91 15.98 19.23
N GLY A 36 -4.94 15.37 19.77
CA GLY A 36 -5.31 13.99 19.47
C GLY A 36 -5.74 13.82 17.99
N GLY A 37 -6.44 14.80 17.43
CA GLY A 37 -6.77 14.84 16.01
C GLY A 37 -5.53 15.05 15.12
N ALA A 38 -4.58 15.88 15.57
CA ALA A 38 -3.33 16.10 14.85
C ALA A 38 -2.41 14.89 14.91
N GLU A 39 -2.33 14.18 16.03
CA GLU A 39 -1.56 12.92 16.13
C GLU A 39 -2.21 11.79 15.34
N ALA A 40 -3.54 11.66 15.37
CA ALA A 40 -4.25 10.70 14.53
C ALA A 40 -4.09 11.01 13.04
N ASN A 41 -4.17 12.29 12.65
CA ASN A 41 -3.90 12.73 11.29
C ASN A 41 -2.41 12.62 10.91
N ALA A 42 -1.48 12.89 11.83
CA ALA A 42 -0.06 12.69 11.62
C ALA A 42 0.33 11.20 11.57
N ALA A 43 -0.34 10.34 12.32
CA ALA A 43 -0.18 8.89 12.21
C ALA A 43 -0.77 8.35 10.89
N GLN A 44 -1.84 8.97 10.42
CA GLN A 44 -2.48 8.67 9.13
C GLN A 44 -1.70 9.27 7.95
N ALA A 45 -1.02 10.40 8.17
CA ALA A 45 -0.10 11.04 7.23
C ALA A 45 1.30 10.40 7.21
N ARG A 46 1.64 9.56 8.20
CA ARG A 46 2.82 8.69 8.10
C ARG A 46 2.54 7.70 6.98
N GLY A 47 3.30 7.85 5.90
CA GLY A 47 3.17 7.04 4.71
C GLY A 47 3.05 5.54 5.00
N LEU A 48 2.51 4.81 4.08
CA LEU A 48 2.37 3.36 4.20
C LEU A 48 3.75 2.73 4.45
N LYS A 49 3.87 1.89 5.49
CA LYS A 49 5.14 1.21 5.78
C LYS A 49 5.33 0.06 4.80
N MET A 50 6.29 0.21 3.91
CA MET A 50 6.73 -0.85 3.02
C MET A 50 7.59 -1.86 3.77
N LEU A 51 7.40 -3.15 3.49
CA LEU A 51 8.20 -4.25 4.01
C LEU A 51 9.30 -4.67 3.05
N GLY A 52 9.08 -4.52 1.75
CA GLY A 52 10.02 -4.89 0.71
C GLY A 52 9.38 -4.89 -0.67
N VAL A 53 10.19 -5.24 -1.66
CA VAL A 53 9.71 -5.48 -3.02
C VAL A 53 9.02 -6.84 -3.06
N ASN A 54 7.76 -6.85 -3.48
CA ASN A 54 7.01 -8.08 -3.72
C ASN A 54 7.42 -8.69 -5.06
N HIS A 55 7.29 -7.91 -6.13
CA HIS A 55 7.73 -8.33 -7.46
C HIS A 55 8.06 -7.15 -8.37
N ILE A 56 8.80 -7.45 -9.42
CA ILE A 56 9.03 -6.56 -10.55
C ILE A 56 8.35 -7.20 -11.76
N SER A 57 7.44 -6.47 -12.39
CA SER A 57 6.80 -6.89 -13.63
C SER A 57 7.40 -6.16 -14.82
N TYR A 58 7.70 -6.89 -15.89
CA TYR A 58 8.12 -6.29 -17.13
C TYR A 58 7.49 -6.99 -18.34
N ALA A 59 7.22 -6.20 -19.36
CA ALA A 59 6.84 -6.68 -20.67
C ALA A 59 8.09 -6.94 -21.50
N CYS A 60 8.13 -8.05 -22.22
CA CYS A 60 9.24 -8.41 -23.10
C CYS A 60 8.72 -8.92 -24.45
N PRO A 61 9.56 -8.95 -25.48
CA PRO A 61 9.17 -9.45 -26.80
C PRO A 61 8.76 -10.93 -26.78
N ASP A 62 9.38 -11.73 -25.93
CA ASP A 62 9.15 -13.16 -25.80
C ASP A 62 9.41 -13.61 -24.36
N TYR A 63 8.33 -13.86 -23.61
CA TYR A 63 8.42 -14.29 -22.22
C TYR A 63 9.08 -15.67 -22.04
N ARG A 64 9.02 -16.55 -23.05
CA ARG A 64 9.65 -17.88 -22.98
C ARG A 64 11.16 -17.76 -22.97
N LYS A 65 11.73 -16.89 -23.77
CA LYS A 65 13.18 -16.59 -23.75
C LYS A 65 13.60 -16.02 -22.40
N ALA A 66 12.81 -15.12 -21.84
CA ALA A 66 13.06 -14.60 -20.50
C ALA A 66 12.96 -15.72 -19.44
N ARG A 67 11.89 -16.52 -19.45
CA ARG A 67 11.72 -17.67 -18.58
C ARG A 67 12.94 -18.58 -18.60
N ASP A 68 13.34 -18.99 -19.80
CA ASP A 68 14.41 -19.97 -19.97
C ASP A 68 15.76 -19.40 -19.52
N PHE A 69 16.03 -18.13 -19.79
CA PHE A 69 17.21 -17.45 -19.28
C PHE A 69 17.26 -17.43 -17.76
N TYR A 70 16.23 -16.93 -17.10
CA TYR A 70 16.21 -16.82 -15.64
C TYR A 70 16.23 -18.17 -14.94
N SER A 71 15.55 -19.18 -15.50
CA SER A 71 15.54 -20.53 -14.93
C SER A 71 16.84 -21.27 -15.13
N SER A 72 17.46 -21.18 -16.33
CA SER A 72 18.67 -21.96 -16.64
C SER A 72 19.97 -21.28 -16.22
N VAL A 73 20.05 -19.94 -16.35
CA VAL A 73 21.28 -19.19 -16.05
C VAL A 73 21.37 -18.78 -14.59
N LEU A 74 20.22 -18.38 -14.00
CA LEU A 74 20.15 -17.88 -12.63
C LEU A 74 19.50 -18.87 -11.66
N ASN A 75 19.11 -20.03 -12.13
CA ASN A 75 18.44 -21.07 -11.34
C ASN A 75 17.21 -20.57 -10.57
N MET A 76 16.46 -19.64 -11.18
CA MET A 76 15.23 -19.13 -10.58
C MET A 76 14.10 -20.15 -10.67
N GLU A 77 13.40 -20.36 -9.57
CA GLU A 77 12.27 -21.28 -9.51
C GLU A 77 11.07 -20.72 -10.28
N LYS A 78 10.46 -21.56 -11.12
CA LYS A 78 9.18 -21.21 -11.78
C LYS A 78 8.03 -21.43 -10.82
N LEU A 79 7.47 -20.34 -10.30
CA LEU A 79 6.29 -20.40 -9.43
C LEU A 79 5.03 -20.66 -10.22
N LYS A 80 4.89 -20.04 -11.38
CA LYS A 80 3.75 -20.20 -12.28
C LYS A 80 4.15 -19.85 -13.71
N ASP A 81 3.76 -20.69 -14.64
CA ASP A 81 3.85 -20.44 -16.09
C ASP A 81 2.47 -20.71 -16.70
N ASP A 82 1.86 -19.71 -17.33
CA ASP A 82 0.55 -19.86 -17.96
C ASP A 82 0.62 -20.52 -19.35
N GLY A 83 1.83 -20.77 -19.85
CA GLY A 83 2.09 -21.37 -21.16
C GLY A 83 1.73 -20.45 -22.36
N LYS A 84 1.13 -19.29 -22.11
CA LYS A 84 0.56 -18.41 -23.14
C LYS A 84 1.33 -17.10 -23.30
N GLY A 85 1.70 -16.46 -22.20
CA GLY A 85 2.33 -15.17 -22.29
C GLY A 85 2.94 -14.65 -21.00
N ARG A 86 2.98 -15.46 -19.93
CA ARG A 86 3.43 -14.99 -18.63
C ARG A 86 4.08 -16.10 -17.80
N VAL A 87 5.13 -15.73 -17.07
CA VAL A 87 5.77 -16.57 -16.07
C VAL A 87 6.11 -15.75 -14.83
N ASN A 88 5.99 -16.37 -13.66
CA ASN A 88 6.49 -15.84 -12.39
C ASN A 88 7.70 -16.67 -11.96
N LEU A 89 8.81 -16.00 -11.67
CA LEU A 89 10.11 -16.60 -11.35
C LEU A 89 10.60 -16.08 -10.01
N ALA A 90 10.71 -16.96 -9.02
CA ALA A 90 11.15 -16.59 -7.68
C ALA A 90 12.66 -16.37 -7.58
N PHE A 91 13.04 -15.43 -6.75
CA PHE A 91 14.41 -15.30 -6.23
C PHE A 91 14.36 -15.09 -4.72
N GLY A 92 15.21 -15.84 -4.02
CA GLY A 92 15.18 -15.87 -2.55
C GLY A 92 14.10 -16.80 -1.98
N PRO A 93 13.69 -16.61 -0.74
CA PRO A 93 12.61 -17.39 -0.10
C PRO A 93 11.30 -17.31 -0.88
N ALA A 94 10.40 -18.27 -0.64
CA ALA A 94 9.08 -18.27 -1.27
C ALA A 94 8.34 -16.93 -1.02
N PRO A 95 7.60 -16.41 -2.00
CA PRO A 95 6.74 -15.23 -1.82
C PRO A 95 5.81 -15.40 -0.61
N GLY A 96 5.61 -14.34 0.16
CA GLY A 96 4.89 -14.39 1.45
C GLY A 96 5.77 -14.77 2.65
N LYS A 97 6.98 -15.30 2.41
CA LYS A 97 8.00 -15.58 3.43
C LYS A 97 9.23 -14.64 3.31
N GLY A 98 9.00 -13.43 2.83
CA GLY A 98 10.05 -12.42 2.59
C GLY A 98 10.75 -12.55 1.25
N GLY A 99 10.31 -13.47 0.37
CA GLY A 99 10.83 -13.60 -0.98
C GLY A 99 10.18 -12.66 -1.98
N SER A 100 10.86 -12.48 -3.10
CA SER A 100 10.44 -11.65 -4.22
C SER A 100 10.42 -12.49 -5.51
N PHE A 101 9.77 -11.98 -6.53
CA PHE A 101 9.75 -12.65 -7.82
C PHE A 101 9.74 -11.67 -8.99
N ILE A 102 10.10 -12.16 -10.16
CA ILE A 102 9.94 -11.45 -11.42
C ILE A 102 8.68 -11.96 -12.10
N VAL A 103 7.92 -11.05 -12.69
CA VAL A 103 6.86 -11.36 -13.64
C VAL A 103 7.35 -10.99 -15.03
N ALA A 104 7.72 -11.99 -15.83
CA ALA A 104 8.01 -11.77 -17.25
C ALA A 104 6.75 -12.06 -18.07
N ARG A 105 6.34 -11.12 -18.89
CA ARG A 105 5.13 -11.27 -19.70
C ARG A 105 5.31 -10.70 -21.10
N ASN A 106 4.59 -11.26 -22.06
CA ASN A 106 4.41 -10.63 -23.36
C ASN A 106 3.64 -9.31 -23.19
N ALA A 107 3.75 -8.41 -24.15
CA ALA A 107 2.88 -7.23 -24.20
C ALA A 107 1.40 -7.64 -24.16
N ALA A 108 0.54 -6.72 -23.74
CA ALA A 108 -0.91 -6.94 -23.81
C ALA A 108 -1.33 -7.26 -25.25
N ALA A 109 -2.38 -8.08 -25.39
CA ALA A 109 -2.83 -8.57 -26.72
C ALA A 109 -3.08 -7.45 -27.75
N ASN A 110 -3.44 -6.25 -27.27
CA ASN A 110 -3.75 -5.10 -28.12
C ASN A 110 -2.60 -4.09 -28.21
N ALA A 111 -1.43 -4.41 -27.65
CA ALA A 111 -0.26 -3.55 -27.70
C ALA A 111 0.83 -4.20 -28.57
N PRO A 112 1.57 -3.43 -29.37
CA PRO A 112 2.71 -3.95 -30.12
C PRO A 112 3.73 -4.55 -29.15
N ALA A 113 4.35 -5.66 -29.54
CA ALA A 113 5.45 -6.23 -28.77
C ALA A 113 6.59 -5.19 -28.68
N PRO A 114 7.10 -4.90 -27.47
CA PRO A 114 8.20 -3.96 -27.34
C PRO A 114 9.46 -4.52 -28.00
N ALA A 115 10.24 -3.67 -28.65
CA ALA A 115 11.51 -4.08 -29.27
C ALA A 115 12.54 -4.57 -28.22
N ARG A 116 12.38 -4.14 -26.97
CA ARG A 116 13.19 -4.52 -25.80
C ARG A 116 12.29 -4.66 -24.58
N ALA A 117 12.79 -5.33 -23.54
CA ALA A 117 12.06 -5.41 -22.28
C ALA A 117 11.86 -4.02 -21.65
N VAL A 118 10.67 -3.79 -21.11
CA VAL A 118 10.26 -2.53 -20.46
C VAL A 118 9.64 -2.88 -19.12
N ILE A 119 10.11 -2.27 -18.03
CA ILE A 119 9.48 -2.41 -16.71
C ILE A 119 8.05 -1.85 -16.81
N ASP A 120 7.12 -2.68 -16.40
CA ASP A 120 5.69 -2.37 -16.39
C ASP A 120 5.30 -1.75 -15.05
N HIS A 121 5.66 -2.40 -13.96
CA HIS A 121 5.48 -1.87 -12.62
C HIS A 121 6.41 -2.55 -11.61
N VAL A 122 6.58 -1.90 -10.47
CA VAL A 122 7.17 -2.48 -9.27
C VAL A 122 6.08 -2.61 -8.22
N CYS A 123 5.98 -3.78 -7.60
CA CYS A 123 5.05 -4.04 -6.50
C CYS A 123 5.78 -4.05 -5.17
N TYR A 124 5.24 -3.33 -4.19
CA TYR A 124 5.73 -3.32 -2.82
C TYR A 124 4.74 -3.98 -1.87
N THR A 125 5.26 -4.72 -0.92
CA THR A 125 4.46 -5.29 0.18
C THR A 125 4.28 -4.24 1.27
N ILE A 126 3.04 -4.03 1.71
CA ILE A 126 2.66 -3.09 2.76
C ILE A 126 2.33 -3.85 4.05
N SER A 127 2.87 -3.35 5.17
CA SER A 127 2.57 -3.90 6.50
C SER A 127 1.12 -3.62 6.92
N ASN A 128 0.55 -4.55 7.69
CA ASN A 128 -0.78 -4.39 8.29
C ASN A 128 -1.81 -3.91 7.27
N TRP A 129 -1.94 -4.64 6.18
CA TRP A 129 -2.84 -4.28 5.08
C TRP A 129 -4.29 -4.16 5.57
N ASN A 130 -4.95 -3.13 5.13
CA ASN A 130 -6.39 -2.95 5.19
C ASN A 130 -6.77 -2.04 4.02
N ASP A 131 -7.67 -2.49 3.17
CA ASP A 131 -8.04 -1.78 1.93
C ASP A 131 -8.52 -0.35 2.21
N GLY A 132 -9.37 -0.16 3.21
CA GLY A 132 -9.88 1.16 3.58
C GLY A 132 -8.76 2.10 4.02
N ARG A 133 -7.87 1.64 4.92
CA ARG A 133 -6.73 2.40 5.42
C ARG A 133 -5.74 2.75 4.31
N VAL A 134 -5.40 1.79 3.46
CA VAL A 134 -4.45 2.00 2.36
C VAL A 134 -5.01 3.01 1.37
N ASN A 135 -6.26 2.84 0.93
CA ASN A 135 -6.91 3.78 0.02
C ASN A 135 -7.05 5.18 0.62
N ALA A 136 -7.43 5.29 1.89
CA ALA A 136 -7.54 6.58 2.58
C ALA A 136 -6.18 7.29 2.68
N ALA A 137 -5.12 6.56 3.05
CA ALA A 137 -3.77 7.10 3.13
C ALA A 137 -3.25 7.62 1.78
N LEU A 138 -3.49 6.87 0.70
CA LEU A 138 -3.12 7.28 -0.65
C LEU A 138 -3.89 8.51 -1.12
N LYS A 139 -5.21 8.54 -0.90
CA LYS A 139 -6.06 9.70 -1.24
C LYS A 139 -5.66 10.94 -0.46
N ALA A 140 -5.31 10.81 0.81
CA ALA A 140 -4.82 11.92 1.63
C ALA A 140 -3.51 12.53 1.09
N GLN A 141 -2.74 11.77 0.30
CA GLN A 141 -1.55 12.22 -0.41
C GLN A 141 -1.83 12.65 -1.87
N GLY A 142 -3.09 12.86 -2.22
CA GLY A 142 -3.49 13.30 -3.56
C GLY A 142 -3.43 12.20 -4.63
N GLN A 143 -3.26 10.94 -4.23
CA GLN A 143 -3.24 9.82 -5.17
C GLN A 143 -4.65 9.37 -5.53
N ASN A 144 -4.80 8.78 -6.72
CA ASN A 144 -6.05 8.15 -7.16
C ASN A 144 -5.85 6.62 -7.29
N PRO A 145 -5.91 5.87 -6.18
CA PRO A 145 -5.65 4.44 -6.19
C PRO A 145 -6.71 3.69 -7.00
N THR A 146 -6.25 2.77 -7.82
CA THR A 146 -7.07 1.83 -8.59
C THR A 146 -6.65 0.39 -8.27
N GLY A 147 -7.55 -0.57 -8.42
CA GLY A 147 -7.21 -1.98 -8.19
C GLY A 147 -8.33 -2.76 -7.54
N ARG A 148 -7.97 -3.75 -6.74
CA ARG A 148 -8.89 -4.70 -6.09
C ARG A 148 -8.49 -4.91 -4.62
N SER A 149 -9.32 -5.65 -3.88
CA SER A 149 -8.98 -6.03 -2.50
C SER A 149 -7.60 -6.71 -2.43
N GLY A 150 -6.80 -6.29 -1.47
CA GLY A 150 -5.44 -6.78 -1.26
C GLY A 150 -4.38 -6.21 -2.20
N SER A 151 -4.76 -5.40 -3.21
CA SER A 151 -3.80 -4.82 -4.15
C SER A 151 -4.32 -3.55 -4.81
N VAL A 152 -3.52 -2.49 -4.77
CA VAL A 152 -3.84 -1.21 -5.41
C VAL A 152 -2.67 -0.69 -6.24
N ASN A 153 -2.98 0.07 -7.27
CA ASN A 153 -2.02 0.74 -8.14
C ASN A 153 -2.12 2.24 -7.97
N VAL A 154 -0.97 2.90 -7.99
CA VAL A 154 -0.81 4.35 -8.10
C VAL A 154 0.28 4.64 -9.12
N TYR A 155 0.47 5.91 -9.47
CA TYR A 155 1.52 6.34 -10.38
C TYR A 155 2.45 7.32 -9.69
N ASP A 156 3.74 7.18 -9.94
CA ASP A 156 4.73 8.13 -9.48
C ASP A 156 4.68 9.43 -10.33
N PRO A 157 5.42 10.49 -9.97
CA PRO A 157 5.42 11.75 -10.73
C PRO A 157 5.89 11.63 -12.18
N PHE A 158 6.56 10.54 -12.54
CA PHE A 158 7.04 10.24 -13.89
C PHE A 158 6.16 9.24 -14.63
N ASN A 159 4.95 8.97 -14.08
CA ASN A 159 3.98 8.03 -14.64
C ASN A 159 4.46 6.56 -14.66
N VAL A 160 5.34 6.20 -13.73
CA VAL A 160 5.68 4.80 -13.49
C VAL A 160 4.63 4.18 -12.57
N GLN A 161 4.06 3.07 -13.00
CA GLN A 161 3.07 2.35 -12.19
C GLN A 161 3.75 1.70 -10.97
N VAL A 162 3.22 2.02 -9.81
CA VAL A 162 3.58 1.41 -8.52
C VAL A 162 2.39 0.61 -8.02
N GLN A 163 2.61 -0.68 -7.80
CA GLN A 163 1.61 -1.55 -7.18
C GLN A 163 1.94 -1.71 -5.70
N LEU A 164 0.92 -1.69 -4.87
CA LEU A 164 1.01 -2.01 -3.45
C LEU A 164 0.19 -3.26 -3.19
N ALA A 165 0.71 -4.19 -2.39
CA ALA A 165 0.05 -5.44 -2.08
C ALA A 165 0.14 -5.78 -0.60
N SER A 166 -0.86 -6.52 -0.10
CA SER A 166 -0.80 -7.16 1.20
C SER A 166 0.28 -8.24 1.22
N ALA A 167 0.92 -8.44 2.37
CA ALA A 167 1.81 -9.59 2.59
C ALA A 167 1.02 -10.92 2.58
N GLU A 168 -0.26 -10.86 2.91
CA GLU A 168 -1.17 -12.01 3.05
C GLU A 168 -2.05 -12.19 1.81
N ALA A 169 -2.09 -11.21 0.91
CA ALA A 169 -2.78 -11.38 -0.35
C ALA A 169 -2.13 -12.57 -1.06
N GLU A 170 -2.85 -13.66 -1.14
CA GLU A 170 -2.54 -14.67 -2.14
C GLU A 170 -2.34 -13.91 -3.44
N ASN A 171 -1.11 -13.85 -3.88
CA ASN A 171 -0.84 -13.23 -5.15
C ASN A 171 -1.59 -14.09 -6.17
N PRO A 172 -2.72 -13.64 -6.76
CA PRO A 172 -3.51 -14.47 -7.66
C PRO A 172 -2.72 -14.86 -8.91
N PHE A 173 -1.47 -14.46 -8.92
CA PHE A 173 -0.48 -14.75 -9.95
C PHE A 173 0.61 -15.72 -9.46
N ILE A 174 0.50 -16.27 -8.25
CA ILE A 174 1.29 -17.40 -7.76
C ILE A 174 0.48 -18.67 -7.85
#